data_47171c0f4b4e3e9c6645461da3ed75fe
#
_entry.id   47171c0f4b4e3e9c6645461da3ed75fe
#
_cell.length_a   1.000
_cell.length_b   1.000
_cell.length_c   1.000
_cell.angle_alpha   90.00
_cell.angle_beta   90.00
_cell.angle_gamma   90.00
#
_symmetry.space_group_name_H-M   'P 1'
#
loop_
_entity.id
_entity.type
_entity.pdbx_description
1 polymer ?
#
loop_
_entity_poly.entity_id
_entity_poly.type
_entity_poly.pdbx_seq_one_letter_code
_entity_poly.pdbx_strand_id
1 'polypeptide(L)'
;MGNPTRYLGATMTWAGKQLKYWCKSGKYVNFAYNEDGIRTLKNSNGVVTNYYYNGSLLIGMTVGSGSSTRILRFSYDSSGSVVAVDYSTDNGTTFNTYYYLRNAQNDIVKLIDSSGSTVVEYAYLNSDLAAVEV
;
A
#
# COMPACT_ATOMS: atom_id res chain seq x y z
N MET A 1 -11.29 -0.47 28.01
CA MET A 1 -11.02 -1.80 27.46
C MET A 1 -9.75 -1.79 26.65
N GLY A 2 -8.90 -2.79 26.80
CA GLY A 2 -7.69 -2.95 26.02
C GLY A 2 -7.95 -3.39 24.59
N ASN A 3 -6.91 -3.30 23.76
CA ASN A 3 -6.95 -3.83 22.40
C ASN A 3 -7.01 -5.36 22.41
N PRO A 4 -7.65 -6.00 21.45
CA PRO A 4 -7.69 -7.46 21.38
C PRO A 4 -6.30 -8.04 21.15
N THR A 5 -5.94 -9.07 21.91
CA THR A 5 -4.67 -9.78 21.75
C THR A 5 -4.83 -11.08 20.97
N ARG A 6 -6.08 -11.55 20.82
CA ARG A 6 -6.42 -12.72 20.02
C ARG A 6 -7.75 -12.50 19.32
N TYR A 7 -7.82 -12.85 18.05
CA TYR A 7 -9.04 -12.76 17.26
C TYR A 7 -8.98 -13.76 16.10
N LEU A 8 -9.99 -14.63 16.00
CA LEU A 8 -10.08 -15.66 14.95
C LEU A 8 -8.80 -16.49 14.80
N GLY A 9 -8.18 -16.84 15.95
CA GLY A 9 -6.96 -17.64 15.98
C GLY A 9 -5.67 -16.84 15.74
N ALA A 10 -5.75 -15.54 15.53
CA ALA A 10 -4.58 -14.68 15.37
C ALA A 10 -4.14 -14.13 16.72
N THR A 11 -2.81 -14.00 16.89
CA THR A 11 -2.18 -13.31 18.03
C THR A 11 -1.80 -11.90 17.59
N MET A 12 -2.11 -10.91 18.41
CA MET A 12 -1.85 -9.51 18.12
C MET A 12 -1.09 -8.86 19.27
N THR A 13 -0.11 -8.02 18.92
CA THR A 13 0.64 -7.22 19.88
C THR A 13 0.45 -5.74 19.54
N TRP A 14 0.18 -4.93 20.56
CA TRP A 14 -0.15 -3.51 20.41
C TRP A 14 0.84 -2.63 21.17
N ALA A 15 1.06 -1.43 20.64
CA ALA A 15 1.69 -0.33 21.37
C ALA A 15 0.65 0.79 21.42
N GLY A 16 0.01 0.97 22.59
CA GLY A 16 -1.16 1.84 22.69
C GLY A 16 -2.28 1.34 21.78
N LYS A 17 -2.72 2.19 20.84
CA LYS A 17 -3.74 1.84 19.85
C LYS A 17 -3.16 1.36 18.51
N GLN A 18 -1.84 1.25 18.40
CA GLN A 18 -1.16 0.86 17.18
C GLN A 18 -0.86 -0.63 17.18
N LEU A 19 -1.33 -1.34 16.14
CA LEU A 19 -1.02 -2.76 15.95
C LEU A 19 0.44 -2.89 15.52
N LYS A 20 1.25 -3.57 16.34
CA LYS A 20 2.69 -3.79 16.06
C LYS A 20 2.96 -5.14 15.42
N TYR A 21 2.18 -6.16 15.77
CA TYR A 21 2.44 -7.52 15.33
C TYR A 21 1.14 -8.29 15.21
N TRP A 22 1.05 -9.10 14.17
CA TRP A 22 -0.05 -10.02 13.94
C TRP A 22 0.52 -11.36 13.49
N CYS A 23 -0.01 -12.46 14.03
CA CYS A 23 0.43 -13.80 13.68
C CYS A 23 -0.74 -14.76 13.65
N LYS A 24 -0.83 -15.57 12.61
CA LYS A 24 -1.82 -16.64 12.50
C LYS A 24 -1.29 -17.74 11.58
N SER A 25 -1.34 -19.00 12.04
CA SER A 25 -1.03 -20.18 11.21
C SER A 25 0.33 -20.09 10.51
N GLY A 26 1.37 -19.64 11.24
CA GLY A 26 2.73 -19.51 10.71
C GLY A 26 2.99 -18.30 9.85
N LYS A 27 1.98 -17.46 9.63
CA LYS A 27 2.12 -16.18 8.93
C LYS A 27 2.18 -15.06 9.96
N TYR A 28 3.05 -14.08 9.72
CA TYR A 28 3.19 -12.95 10.64
C TYR A 28 3.32 -11.63 9.88
N VAL A 29 2.92 -10.55 10.55
CA VAL A 29 3.07 -9.18 10.07
C VAL A 29 3.54 -8.30 11.23
N ASN A 30 4.63 -7.58 11.03
CA ASN A 30 5.13 -6.55 11.94
C ASN A 30 4.90 -5.18 11.33
N PHE A 31 4.59 -4.19 12.17
CA PHE A 31 4.36 -2.81 11.76
C PHE A 31 5.22 -1.87 12.57
N ALA A 32 5.69 -0.78 11.96
CA ALA A 32 6.32 0.33 12.64
C ALA A 32 5.62 1.64 12.26
N TYR A 33 5.66 2.61 13.16
CA TYR A 33 4.98 3.89 13.02
C TYR A 33 5.93 5.03 13.40
N ASN A 34 5.73 6.21 12.80
CA ASN A 34 6.47 7.40 13.18
C ASN A 34 5.82 8.09 14.39
N GLU A 35 6.36 9.24 14.80
CA GLU A 35 5.87 9.99 15.96
C GLU A 35 4.42 10.48 15.80
N ASP A 36 3.98 10.68 14.54
CA ASP A 36 2.63 11.12 14.23
C ASP A 36 1.63 9.97 14.12
N GLY A 37 2.06 8.74 14.39
CA GLY A 37 1.21 7.56 14.31
C GLY A 37 1.01 7.03 12.89
N ILE A 38 1.79 7.50 11.93
CA ILE A 38 1.70 7.08 10.53
C ILE A 38 2.61 5.87 10.31
N ARG A 39 2.09 4.84 9.65
CA ARG A 39 2.83 3.61 9.38
C ARG A 39 4.01 3.88 8.45
N THR A 40 5.22 3.47 8.88
CA THR A 40 6.46 3.65 8.12
C THR A 40 7.06 2.35 7.63
N LEU A 41 6.65 1.21 8.20
CA LEU A 41 7.17 -0.09 7.82
C LEU A 41 6.13 -1.19 8.04
N LYS A 42 6.13 -2.16 7.14
CA LYS A 42 5.38 -3.41 7.27
C LYS A 42 6.33 -4.54 6.89
N ASN A 43 6.44 -5.55 7.75
CA ASN A 43 7.17 -6.77 7.44
C ASN A 43 6.17 -7.93 7.46
N SER A 44 5.89 -8.47 6.28
CA SER A 44 4.97 -9.59 6.10
C SER A 44 5.75 -10.82 5.69
N ASN A 45 5.94 -11.75 6.63
CA ASN A 45 6.69 -13.00 6.42
C ASN A 45 8.10 -12.78 5.82
N GLY A 46 8.78 -11.73 6.27
CA GLY A 46 10.12 -11.38 5.80
C GLY A 46 10.14 -10.44 4.59
N VAL A 47 9.00 -10.15 3.99
CA VAL A 47 8.91 -9.16 2.91
C VAL A 47 8.65 -7.80 3.52
N VAL A 48 9.62 -6.89 3.43
CA VAL A 48 9.57 -5.58 4.06
C VAL A 48 9.05 -4.54 3.07
N THR A 49 8.02 -3.82 3.49
CA THR A 49 7.50 -2.63 2.79
C THR A 49 7.87 -1.41 3.61
N ASN A 50 8.55 -0.45 2.98
CA ASN A 50 8.83 0.86 3.56
C ASN A 50 7.92 1.89 2.90
N TYR A 51 7.39 2.81 3.71
CA TYR A 51 6.49 3.86 3.28
C TYR A 51 7.18 5.21 3.43
N TYR A 52 7.10 6.04 2.39
CA TYR A 52 7.74 7.36 2.37
C TYR A 52 6.69 8.43 2.21
N TYR A 53 6.76 9.47 3.06
CA TYR A 53 5.75 10.52 3.15
C TYR A 53 6.36 11.91 2.96
N ASN A 54 5.56 12.81 2.39
CA ASN A 54 5.78 14.25 2.46
C ASN A 54 4.64 14.81 3.31
N GLY A 55 4.94 15.15 4.58
CA GLY A 55 3.90 15.40 5.57
C GLY A 55 3.08 14.14 5.82
N SER A 56 1.77 14.20 5.59
CA SER A 56 0.87 13.04 5.69
C SER A 56 0.59 12.37 4.35
N LEU A 57 1.19 12.87 3.26
CA LEU A 57 0.95 12.37 1.91
C LEU A 57 1.96 11.28 1.57
N LEU A 58 1.48 10.09 1.22
CA LEU A 58 2.32 8.97 0.81
C LEU A 58 2.88 9.24 -0.58
N ILE A 59 4.19 9.44 -0.70
CA ILE A 59 4.83 9.74 -1.97
C ILE A 59 5.53 8.54 -2.60
N GLY A 60 5.75 7.48 -1.84
CA GLY A 60 6.39 6.29 -2.39
C GLY A 60 6.41 5.12 -1.44
N MET A 61 6.76 3.96 -1.98
CA MET A 61 6.92 2.71 -1.25
C MET A 61 8.05 1.90 -1.87
N THR A 62 8.73 1.12 -1.05
CA THR A 62 9.60 0.04 -1.52
C THR A 62 9.14 -1.27 -0.91
N VAL A 63 9.13 -2.34 -1.71
CA VAL A 63 8.67 -3.67 -1.28
C VAL A 63 9.72 -4.70 -1.64
N GLY A 64 10.18 -5.46 -0.64
CA GLY A 64 11.18 -6.50 -0.83
C GLY A 64 12.59 -5.99 -0.63
N SER A 65 13.55 -6.71 -1.17
CA SER A 65 14.98 -6.42 -1.02
C SER A 65 15.78 -6.90 -2.22
N GLY A 66 17.01 -6.41 -2.36
CA GLY A 66 17.93 -6.81 -3.42
C GLY A 66 17.55 -6.28 -4.78
N SER A 67 17.99 -6.97 -5.83
CA SER A 67 17.78 -6.54 -7.22
C SER A 67 16.35 -6.64 -7.71
N SER A 68 15.50 -7.35 -6.99
CA SER A 68 14.07 -7.49 -7.31
C SER A 68 13.17 -6.59 -6.46
N THR A 69 13.75 -5.64 -5.72
CA THR A 69 12.97 -4.66 -4.94
C THR A 69 11.98 -3.94 -5.84
N ARG A 70 10.72 -3.91 -5.43
CA ARG A 70 9.67 -3.14 -6.11
C ARG A 70 9.66 -1.74 -5.54
N ILE A 71 9.61 -0.76 -6.42
CA ILE A 71 9.58 0.66 -6.05
C ILE A 71 8.35 1.29 -6.68
N LEU A 72 7.60 2.02 -5.87
CA LEU A 72 6.43 2.78 -6.32
C LEU A 72 6.65 4.24 -5.96
N ARG A 73 6.42 5.14 -6.91
CA ARG A 73 6.48 6.59 -6.72
C ARG A 73 5.16 7.18 -7.19
N PHE A 74 4.46 7.84 -6.29
CA PHE A 74 3.13 8.38 -6.56
C PHE A 74 3.20 9.84 -6.98
N SER A 75 2.37 10.20 -7.95
CA SER A 75 2.18 11.59 -8.38
C SER A 75 0.76 12.03 -8.06
N TYR A 76 0.63 13.26 -7.59
CA TYR A 76 -0.64 13.83 -7.14
C TYR A 76 -0.96 15.10 -7.91
N ASP A 77 -2.25 15.39 -8.05
CA ASP A 77 -2.69 16.67 -8.60
C ASP A 77 -2.70 17.75 -7.50
N SER A 78 -3.09 18.98 -7.87
CA SER A 78 -3.08 20.11 -6.93
C SER A 78 -4.09 19.97 -5.79
N SER A 79 -5.08 19.08 -5.92
CA SER A 79 -6.06 18.80 -4.86
C SER A 79 -5.62 17.70 -3.90
N GLY A 80 -4.47 17.06 -4.14
CA GLY A 80 -3.96 15.96 -3.33
C GLY A 80 -4.49 14.59 -3.72
N SER A 81 -5.11 14.47 -4.90
CA SER A 81 -5.58 13.19 -5.42
C SER A 81 -4.49 12.50 -6.23
N VAL A 82 -4.25 11.20 -6.00
CA VAL A 82 -3.25 10.45 -6.76
C VAL A 82 -3.68 10.31 -8.21
N VAL A 83 -2.78 10.59 -9.14
CA VAL A 83 -3.06 10.54 -10.59
C VAL A 83 -2.21 9.53 -11.33
N ALA A 84 -1.03 9.21 -10.82
CA ALA A 84 -0.12 8.28 -11.48
C ALA A 84 0.80 7.59 -10.47
N VAL A 85 1.36 6.46 -10.89
CA VAL A 85 2.42 5.77 -10.16
C VAL A 85 3.49 5.32 -11.13
N ASP A 86 4.75 5.60 -10.80
CA ASP A 86 5.91 5.01 -11.47
C ASP A 86 6.27 3.74 -10.71
N TYR A 87 6.34 2.62 -11.41
CA TYR A 87 6.52 1.31 -10.81
C TYR A 87 7.74 0.61 -11.40
N SER A 88 8.60 0.12 -10.52
CA SER A 88 9.78 -0.68 -10.88
C SER A 88 9.72 -2.03 -10.18
N THR A 89 10.16 -3.09 -10.88
CA THR A 89 10.33 -4.43 -10.31
C THR A 89 11.79 -4.86 -10.27
N ASP A 90 12.72 -3.99 -10.63
CA ASP A 90 14.15 -4.26 -10.74
C ASP A 90 15.00 -3.26 -9.97
N ASN A 91 14.54 -2.87 -8.79
CA ASN A 91 15.22 -1.95 -7.88
C ASN A 91 15.52 -0.58 -8.50
N GLY A 92 14.64 -0.09 -9.36
CA GLY A 92 14.76 1.24 -9.95
C GLY A 92 15.57 1.32 -11.24
N THR A 93 15.97 0.19 -11.82
CA THR A 93 16.69 0.19 -13.12
C THR A 93 15.76 0.62 -14.25
N THR A 94 14.52 0.13 -14.24
CA THR A 94 13.49 0.55 -15.18
C THR A 94 12.20 0.86 -14.43
N PHE A 95 11.45 1.86 -14.92
CA PHE A 95 10.15 2.23 -14.40
C PHE A 95 9.12 2.22 -15.51
N ASN A 96 7.93 1.73 -15.20
CA ASN A 96 6.75 1.88 -16.04
C ASN A 96 5.77 2.80 -15.33
N THR A 97 5.15 3.71 -16.06
CA THR A 97 4.18 4.65 -15.50
C THR A 97 2.78 4.15 -15.76
N TYR A 98 1.97 4.18 -14.70
CA TYR A 98 0.56 3.81 -14.75
C TYR A 98 -0.28 4.99 -14.27
N TYR A 99 -1.48 5.12 -14.82
CA TYR A 99 -2.38 6.23 -14.53
C TYR A 99 -3.65 5.72 -13.89
N TYR A 100 -4.12 6.46 -12.90
CA TYR A 100 -5.37 6.15 -12.21
C TYR A 100 -6.55 6.83 -12.92
N LEU A 101 -7.57 6.05 -13.25
CA LEU A 101 -8.82 6.59 -13.77
C LEU A 101 -9.87 6.57 -12.66
N ARG A 102 -10.68 7.63 -12.63
CA ARG A 102 -11.72 7.83 -11.63
C ARG A 102 -13.08 7.91 -12.29
N ASN A 103 -14.12 7.49 -11.53
CA ASN A 103 -15.51 7.67 -11.96
C ASN A 103 -16.03 9.07 -11.59
N ALA A 104 -17.32 9.32 -11.84
CA ALA A 104 -17.94 10.62 -11.55
C ALA A 104 -17.95 10.95 -10.06
N GLN A 105 -17.89 9.95 -9.17
CA GLN A 105 -17.81 10.12 -7.72
C GLN A 105 -16.37 10.30 -7.22
N ASN A 106 -15.38 10.39 -8.14
CA ASN A 106 -13.97 10.52 -7.83
C ASN A 106 -13.33 9.27 -7.20
N ASP A 107 -13.97 8.12 -7.34
CA ASP A 107 -13.38 6.85 -6.91
C ASP A 107 -12.44 6.31 -7.99
N ILE A 108 -11.30 5.72 -7.57
CA ILE A 108 -10.38 5.08 -8.50
C ILE A 108 -11.02 3.78 -8.98
N VAL A 109 -11.21 3.64 -10.29
CA VAL A 109 -11.85 2.46 -10.88
C VAL A 109 -10.93 1.64 -11.76
N LYS A 110 -9.86 2.23 -12.29
CA LYS A 110 -8.90 1.55 -13.16
C LYS A 110 -7.49 2.08 -12.98
N LEU A 111 -6.53 1.22 -13.26
CA LEU A 111 -5.14 1.59 -13.48
C LEU A 111 -4.80 1.21 -14.93
N ILE A 112 -4.35 2.18 -15.71
CA ILE A 112 -3.99 1.98 -17.12
C ILE A 112 -2.50 2.24 -17.33
N ASP A 113 -1.93 1.60 -18.35
CA ASP A 113 -0.55 1.87 -18.76
C ASP A 113 -0.46 3.07 -19.71
N SER A 114 0.74 3.41 -20.16
CA SER A 114 0.96 4.57 -21.03
C SER A 114 0.35 4.40 -22.43
N SER A 115 -0.03 3.17 -22.83
CA SER A 115 -0.74 2.93 -24.08
C SER A 115 -2.26 3.01 -23.96
N GLY A 116 -2.77 3.17 -22.71
CA GLY A 116 -4.19 3.20 -22.42
C GLY A 116 -4.81 1.84 -22.12
N SER A 117 -3.99 0.78 -22.09
CA SER A 117 -4.48 -0.57 -21.76
C SER A 117 -4.75 -0.71 -20.28
N THR A 118 -5.86 -1.34 -19.92
CA THR A 118 -6.22 -1.57 -18.51
C THR A 118 -5.30 -2.63 -17.90
N VAL A 119 -4.66 -2.30 -16.77
CA VAL A 119 -3.78 -3.19 -16.03
C VAL A 119 -4.53 -3.77 -14.82
N VAL A 120 -5.28 -2.94 -14.10
CA VAL A 120 -6.06 -3.34 -12.93
C VAL A 120 -7.40 -2.61 -13.00
N GLU A 121 -8.48 -3.33 -12.70
CA GLU A 121 -9.79 -2.74 -12.46
C GLU A 121 -10.10 -2.83 -10.97
N TYR A 122 -10.69 -1.76 -10.44
CA TYR A 122 -11.13 -1.69 -9.06
C TYR A 122 -12.65 -1.62 -9.02
N ALA A 123 -13.26 -2.36 -8.11
CA ALA A 123 -14.67 -2.29 -7.83
C ALA A 123 -14.87 -1.86 -6.38
N TYR A 124 -15.88 -1.04 -6.14
CA TYR A 124 -16.27 -0.62 -4.80
C TYR A 124 -17.58 -1.29 -4.42
N LEU A 125 -17.59 -1.95 -3.29
CA LEU A 125 -18.78 -2.62 -2.77
C LEU A 125 -19.00 -2.11 -1.34
N ASN A 126 -20.11 -1.42 -1.10
CA ASN A 126 -20.42 -0.84 0.21
C ASN A 126 -19.29 0.05 0.75
N SER A 127 -18.66 0.84 -0.13
CA SER A 127 -17.51 1.70 0.16
C SER A 127 -16.19 0.94 0.40
N ASP A 128 -16.19 -0.38 0.33
CA ASP A 128 -14.97 -1.19 0.41
C ASP A 128 -14.39 -1.42 -0.97
N LEU A 129 -13.06 -1.32 -1.08
CA LEU A 129 -12.35 -1.52 -2.33
C LEU A 129 -12.09 -3.00 -2.55
N ALA A 130 -12.50 -3.52 -3.69
CA ALA A 130 -12.09 -4.83 -4.19
C ALA A 130 -11.31 -4.64 -5.48
N ALA A 131 -10.06 -5.14 -5.53
CA ALA A 131 -9.23 -5.06 -6.72
C ALA A 131 -9.44 -6.30 -7.58
N VAL A 132 -9.53 -6.10 -8.90
CA VAL A 132 -9.67 -7.18 -9.87
C VAL A 132 -8.56 -7.03 -10.91
N GLU A 133 -7.73 -8.07 -11.06
CA GLU A 133 -6.72 -8.12 -12.11
C GLU A 133 -7.36 -8.42 -13.46
N VAL A 134 -6.83 -7.79 -14.47
CA VAL A 134 -7.30 -7.96 -15.87
C VAL A 134 -6.21 -8.63 -16.70
#